data_cb8a5a8f9eb48441624bfa9cad9d376c
#
_entry.id   cb8a5a8f9eb48441624bfa9cad9d376c
#
_cell.length_a   1.000
_cell.length_b   1.000
_cell.length_c   1.000
_cell.angle_alpha   90.00
_cell.angle_beta   90.00
_cell.angle_gamma   90.00
#
_symmetry.space_group_name_H-M   'P 1'
#
loop_
_entity.id
_entity.type
_entity.pdbx_description
1 polymer ?
#
loop_
_entity_poly.entity_id
_entity_poly.type
_entity_poly.pdbx_seq_one_letter_code
_entity_poly.pdbx_strand_id
1 'polypeptide(L)'
;MAIITEETIIDGNGVQQTAHPRTEVAAITDAPSFAQAIMKSGDAAAILTKLGATSYAQTLLRQASAGDFQSALGVSAFVKSALAGADAGTVLNAILPKTAQAHNGFCRGKDITAYFNNGGFTKAVAAGTFDDIFPGDYITKQVTVDGTSIGAEKFLIADLDYELYTGDSALTTHHVDVVPQDVLNVNTRMCATNDATGGYVASEMWTKTIPKYVGAIQNAFGSGHVLKHREVLTNAVSASAPAGGGAGWVGSSSGWAWYDVYVNLMNENMVYGGRVWGSGYDTGERTSQLALFRLNPSACIAGYRGNRTDRKWYWLTAVASASRFANCDDNSHAGCNDASNADGYSGLRPHFLLY
;
A
#
# COMPACT_ATOMS: atom_id res chain seq x y z
N MET A 1 -49.59 45.25 -8.88
CA MET A 1 -49.00 44.74 -10.11
C MET A 1 -50.01 44.92 -11.22
N ALA A 2 -49.95 46.00 -12.04
CA ALA A 2 -50.84 46.19 -13.15
C ALA A 2 -50.45 45.21 -14.26
N ILE A 3 -51.33 44.27 -14.56
CA ILE A 3 -51.18 43.41 -15.74
C ILE A 3 -51.58 44.33 -16.91
N ILE A 4 -50.60 44.75 -17.73
CA ILE A 4 -50.87 45.42 -18.99
C ILE A 4 -51.33 44.32 -19.92
N THR A 5 -52.64 44.22 -20.08
CA THR A 5 -53.25 43.43 -21.13
C THR A 5 -53.03 44.16 -22.44
N GLU A 6 -52.86 43.41 -23.53
CA GLU A 6 -52.66 43.85 -24.88
C GLU A 6 -53.48 45.10 -25.22
N GLU A 7 -52.81 46.20 -25.59
CA GLU A 7 -53.47 47.40 -26.09
C GLU A 7 -53.80 47.20 -27.56
N THR A 8 -55.06 47.30 -27.88
CA THR A 8 -55.56 47.28 -29.26
C THR A 8 -55.44 48.67 -29.83
N ILE A 9 -54.51 48.86 -30.79
CA ILE A 9 -54.39 50.13 -31.54
C ILE A 9 -55.11 49.96 -32.87
N ILE A 10 -56.04 50.91 -33.17
CA ILE A 10 -56.67 51.01 -34.48
C ILE A 10 -55.79 51.93 -35.34
N ASP A 11 -55.24 51.45 -36.45
CA ASP A 11 -54.48 52.31 -37.36
C ASP A 11 -55.38 53.26 -38.16
N GLY A 12 -54.73 54.22 -38.85
CA GLY A 12 -55.46 55.22 -39.61
C GLY A 12 -56.39 54.69 -40.75
N ASN A 13 -56.36 53.39 -40.99
CA ASN A 13 -57.17 52.65 -41.98
C ASN A 13 -58.21 51.77 -41.31
N GLY A 14 -58.40 51.89 -39.95
CA GLY A 14 -59.38 51.11 -39.23
C GLY A 14 -59.02 49.66 -38.95
N VAL A 15 -57.78 49.26 -39.21
CA VAL A 15 -57.29 47.90 -38.93
C VAL A 15 -56.84 47.80 -37.48
N GLN A 16 -57.40 46.82 -36.79
CA GLN A 16 -57.05 46.51 -35.42
C GLN A 16 -55.67 45.80 -35.36
N GLN A 17 -54.71 46.43 -34.74
CA GLN A 17 -53.39 45.86 -34.53
C GLN A 17 -53.15 45.63 -33.04
N THR A 18 -52.66 44.45 -32.67
CA THR A 18 -52.27 44.16 -31.30
C THR A 18 -50.83 44.70 -31.12
N ALA A 19 -50.72 45.82 -30.38
CA ALA A 19 -49.38 46.28 -29.96
C ALA A 19 -48.92 45.48 -28.78
N HIS A 20 -47.95 44.68 -28.99
CA HIS A 20 -47.15 44.15 -27.84
C HIS A 20 -46.34 45.32 -27.28
N PRO A 21 -46.55 45.71 -26.01
CA PRO A 21 -45.70 46.73 -25.45
C PRO A 21 -44.24 46.32 -25.58
N ARG A 22 -43.44 47.10 -26.32
CA ARG A 22 -42.00 47.02 -26.21
C ARG A 22 -41.68 47.44 -24.81
N THR A 23 -41.45 46.49 -23.95
CA THR A 23 -40.88 46.72 -22.60
C THR A 23 -39.42 47.15 -22.79
N GLU A 24 -39.23 48.38 -23.30
CA GLU A 24 -37.94 49.01 -23.04
C GLU A 24 -37.85 49.24 -21.55
N VAL A 25 -36.80 48.69 -20.95
CA VAL A 25 -36.54 48.87 -19.51
C VAL A 25 -36.56 50.36 -19.11
N ALA A 26 -36.30 51.27 -20.07
CA ALA A 26 -36.42 52.71 -19.95
C ALA A 26 -37.87 53.20 -19.70
N ALA A 27 -38.90 52.44 -20.08
CA ALA A 27 -40.30 52.82 -19.95
C ALA A 27 -40.97 52.35 -18.66
N ILE A 28 -40.32 51.58 -17.82
CA ILE A 28 -40.82 51.15 -16.51
C ILE A 28 -40.54 52.27 -15.51
N THR A 29 -41.45 53.25 -15.46
CA THR A 29 -41.32 54.44 -14.60
C THR A 29 -41.75 54.21 -13.15
N ASP A 30 -42.49 53.15 -12.90
CA ASP A 30 -42.98 52.74 -11.58
C ASP A 30 -42.04 51.78 -10.82
N ALA A 31 -41.01 51.23 -11.50
CA ALA A 31 -40.01 50.43 -10.81
C ALA A 31 -39.05 51.28 -9.98
N PRO A 32 -38.69 50.87 -8.77
CA PRO A 32 -37.64 51.55 -7.99
C PRO A 32 -36.38 51.77 -8.80
N SER A 33 -35.74 52.91 -8.64
CA SER A 33 -34.52 53.27 -9.38
C SER A 33 -33.43 52.19 -9.37
N PHE A 34 -33.36 51.45 -8.28
CA PHE A 34 -32.46 50.30 -8.14
C PHE A 34 -32.82 49.15 -9.11
N ALA A 35 -34.10 48.78 -9.19
CA ALA A 35 -34.55 47.73 -10.11
C ALA A 35 -34.31 48.12 -11.58
N GLN A 36 -34.58 49.38 -11.93
CA GLN A 36 -34.29 49.90 -13.27
C GLN A 36 -32.79 49.86 -13.58
N ALA A 37 -31.91 50.16 -12.61
CA ALA A 37 -30.49 50.10 -12.77
C ALA A 37 -29.97 48.68 -13.00
N ILE A 38 -30.56 47.67 -12.36
CA ILE A 38 -30.26 46.26 -12.60
C ILE A 38 -30.74 45.82 -13.98
N MET A 39 -31.97 46.12 -14.35
CA MET A 39 -32.53 45.75 -15.64
C MET A 39 -31.82 46.36 -16.82
N LYS A 40 -31.23 47.55 -16.67
CA LYS A 40 -30.41 48.25 -17.67
C LYS A 40 -28.96 47.78 -17.71
N SER A 41 -28.54 46.88 -16.78
CA SER A 41 -27.15 46.40 -16.75
C SER A 41 -26.91 45.43 -17.89
N GLY A 42 -25.89 45.72 -18.70
CA GLY A 42 -25.59 44.97 -19.93
C GLY A 42 -24.96 43.60 -19.69
N ASP A 43 -24.45 43.34 -18.50
CA ASP A 43 -23.76 42.06 -18.19
C ASP A 43 -23.87 41.72 -16.68
N ALA A 44 -23.51 40.46 -16.37
CA ALA A 44 -23.57 39.93 -15.00
C ALA A 44 -22.65 40.70 -14.03
N ALA A 45 -21.52 41.24 -14.47
CA ALA A 45 -20.63 42.01 -13.62
C ALA A 45 -21.25 43.34 -13.19
N ALA A 46 -21.91 44.02 -14.15
CA ALA A 46 -22.63 45.25 -13.88
C ALA A 46 -23.80 45.01 -12.90
N ILE A 47 -24.53 43.90 -13.06
CA ILE A 47 -25.58 43.49 -12.12
C ILE A 47 -25.04 43.25 -10.71
N LEU A 48 -23.98 42.46 -10.58
CA LEU A 48 -23.36 42.18 -9.29
C LEU A 48 -22.84 43.45 -8.59
N THR A 49 -22.27 44.38 -9.35
CA THR A 49 -21.84 45.70 -8.84
C THR A 49 -23.03 46.48 -8.28
N LYS A 50 -24.18 46.51 -9.00
CA LYS A 50 -25.40 47.20 -8.54
C LYS A 50 -26.00 46.55 -7.30
N LEU A 51 -25.86 45.22 -7.15
CA LEU A 51 -26.23 44.47 -5.96
C LEU A 51 -25.29 44.68 -4.78
N GLY A 52 -24.22 45.48 -4.92
CA GLY A 52 -23.24 45.74 -3.88
C GLY A 52 -22.24 44.60 -3.65
N ALA A 53 -22.11 43.66 -4.59
CA ALA A 53 -21.14 42.61 -4.47
C ALA A 53 -19.71 43.19 -4.58
N THR A 54 -18.83 42.84 -3.64
CA THR A 54 -17.44 43.26 -3.67
C THR A 54 -16.75 42.68 -4.90
N SER A 55 -15.63 43.29 -5.32
CA SER A 55 -14.81 42.80 -6.45
C SER A 55 -14.40 41.33 -6.24
N TYR A 56 -14.11 40.95 -5.00
CA TYR A 56 -13.80 39.57 -4.62
C TYR A 56 -14.99 38.63 -4.81
N ALA A 57 -16.18 39.01 -4.31
CA ALA A 57 -17.40 38.21 -4.48
C ALA A 57 -17.76 38.06 -5.97
N GLN A 58 -17.62 39.13 -6.77
CA GLN A 58 -17.83 39.08 -8.23
C GLN A 58 -16.89 38.12 -8.92
N THR A 59 -15.60 38.11 -8.51
CA THR A 59 -14.60 37.18 -9.01
C THR A 59 -15.02 35.72 -8.73
N LEU A 60 -15.46 35.42 -7.51
CA LEU A 60 -15.92 34.08 -7.15
C LEU A 60 -17.15 33.62 -7.92
N LEU A 61 -18.19 34.50 -8.03
CA LEU A 61 -19.45 34.16 -8.67
C LEU A 61 -19.36 33.97 -10.21
N ARG A 62 -18.27 34.44 -10.81
CA ARG A 62 -18.04 34.37 -12.26
C ARG A 62 -17.13 33.22 -12.68
N GLN A 63 -16.72 32.36 -11.75
CA GLN A 63 -15.85 31.24 -12.09
C GLN A 63 -16.60 30.17 -12.90
N ALA A 64 -16.00 29.74 -14.00
CA ALA A 64 -16.59 28.79 -14.93
C ALA A 64 -16.50 27.31 -14.44
N SER A 65 -15.56 27.04 -13.56
CA SER A 65 -15.34 25.69 -13.02
C SER A 65 -15.09 25.70 -11.52
N ALA A 66 -15.25 24.52 -10.88
CA ALA A 66 -14.89 24.34 -9.47
C ALA A 66 -13.40 24.62 -9.21
N GLY A 67 -12.52 24.28 -10.15
CA GLY A 67 -11.09 24.53 -10.06
C GLY A 67 -10.74 26.03 -10.09
N ASP A 68 -11.43 26.81 -10.96
CA ASP A 68 -11.27 28.26 -11.02
C ASP A 68 -11.80 28.91 -9.75
N PHE A 69 -12.95 28.45 -9.24
CA PHE A 69 -13.52 28.91 -7.97
C PHE A 69 -12.56 28.68 -6.80
N GLN A 70 -12.01 27.49 -6.67
CA GLN A 70 -11.00 27.17 -5.66
C GLN A 70 -9.75 28.04 -5.80
N SER A 71 -9.31 28.33 -7.05
CA SER A 71 -8.18 29.24 -7.30
C SER A 71 -8.47 30.65 -6.84
N ALA A 72 -9.65 31.16 -7.15
CA ALA A 72 -10.08 32.48 -6.73
C ALA A 72 -10.23 32.62 -5.22
N LEU A 73 -10.55 31.53 -4.50
CA LEU A 73 -10.54 31.44 -3.04
C LEU A 73 -9.13 31.38 -2.44
N GLY A 74 -8.08 31.30 -3.25
CA GLY A 74 -6.71 31.15 -2.77
C GLY A 74 -6.38 29.72 -2.30
N VAL A 75 -7.18 28.73 -2.70
CA VAL A 75 -6.92 27.32 -2.37
C VAL A 75 -5.63 26.89 -3.05
N SER A 76 -4.65 26.43 -2.28
CA SER A 76 -3.35 26.03 -2.81
C SER A 76 -3.46 24.84 -3.76
N ALA A 77 -2.49 24.69 -4.68
CA ALA A 77 -2.42 23.54 -5.58
C ALA A 77 -2.42 22.20 -4.83
N PHE A 78 -1.77 22.17 -3.67
CA PHE A 78 -1.77 21.03 -2.77
C PHE A 78 -3.18 20.64 -2.32
N VAL A 79 -3.96 21.58 -1.77
CA VAL A 79 -5.34 21.31 -1.30
C VAL A 79 -6.25 20.93 -2.47
N LYS A 80 -6.08 21.54 -3.64
CA LYS A 80 -6.83 21.16 -4.85
C LYS A 80 -6.56 19.72 -5.27
N SER A 81 -5.29 19.31 -5.25
CA SER A 81 -4.90 17.93 -5.57
C SER A 81 -5.50 16.94 -4.56
N ALA A 82 -5.49 17.26 -3.27
CA ALA A 82 -6.11 16.44 -2.24
C ALA A 82 -7.64 16.33 -2.42
N LEU A 83 -8.33 17.44 -2.69
CA LEU A 83 -9.78 17.47 -2.92
C LEU A 83 -10.22 16.80 -4.23
N ALA A 84 -9.35 16.77 -5.23
CA ALA A 84 -9.60 16.09 -6.50
C ALA A 84 -9.36 14.56 -6.44
N GLY A 85 -8.82 14.06 -5.33
CA GLY A 85 -8.55 12.63 -5.13
C GLY A 85 -9.84 11.81 -5.21
N ALA A 86 -9.84 10.80 -6.09
CA ALA A 86 -11.01 9.95 -6.32
C ALA A 86 -11.28 8.97 -5.15
N ASP A 87 -10.25 8.72 -4.33
CA ASP A 87 -10.30 7.81 -3.19
C ASP A 87 -9.34 8.27 -2.07
N ALA A 88 -9.49 7.68 -0.89
CA ALA A 88 -8.68 8.01 0.28
C ALA A 88 -7.18 7.78 0.04
N GLY A 89 -6.79 6.77 -0.75
CA GLY A 89 -5.40 6.48 -1.08
C GLY A 89 -4.74 7.57 -1.91
N THR A 90 -5.46 8.13 -2.89
CA THR A 90 -5.01 9.28 -3.69
C THR A 90 -4.82 10.52 -2.82
N VAL A 91 -5.76 10.79 -1.91
CA VAL A 91 -5.65 11.90 -0.96
C VAL A 91 -4.44 11.71 -0.04
N LEU A 92 -4.28 10.53 0.57
CA LEU A 92 -3.13 10.20 1.42
C LEU A 92 -1.81 10.41 0.69
N ASN A 93 -1.69 9.91 -0.55
CA ASN A 93 -0.49 10.11 -1.36
C ASN A 93 -0.20 11.59 -1.64
N ALA A 94 -1.21 12.45 -1.74
CA ALA A 94 -1.03 13.88 -1.97
C ALA A 94 -0.61 14.64 -0.71
N ILE A 95 -1.08 14.23 0.48
CA ILE A 95 -0.88 14.98 1.73
C ILE A 95 0.28 14.50 2.58
N LEU A 96 0.69 13.22 2.46
CA LEU A 96 1.77 12.67 3.27
C LEU A 96 3.15 13.12 2.77
N PRO A 97 4.12 13.32 3.68
CA PRO A 97 5.52 13.44 3.28
C PRO A 97 5.96 12.22 2.47
N LYS A 98 6.73 12.44 1.41
CA LYS A 98 7.25 11.39 0.52
C LYS A 98 8.46 10.71 1.17
N THR A 99 8.21 9.94 2.23
CA THR A 99 9.23 9.19 2.98
C THR A 99 8.70 7.81 3.39
N ALA A 100 9.59 6.84 3.53
CA ALA A 100 9.24 5.52 4.04
C ALA A 100 8.49 5.59 5.38
N GLN A 101 9.00 6.40 6.32
CA GLN A 101 8.40 6.55 7.65
C GLN A 101 6.94 7.03 7.60
N ALA A 102 6.62 8.02 6.76
CA ALA A 102 5.26 8.54 6.65
C ALA A 102 4.32 7.50 6.00
N HIS A 103 4.76 6.84 4.92
CA HIS A 103 3.96 5.85 4.22
C HIS A 103 3.78 4.55 5.02
N ASN A 104 4.76 4.12 5.82
CA ASN A 104 4.65 2.99 6.75
C ASN A 104 3.65 3.20 7.90
N GLY A 105 3.02 4.36 7.96
CA GLY A 105 1.91 4.65 8.88
C GLY A 105 0.54 4.22 8.39
N PHE A 106 0.39 3.78 7.14
CA PHE A 106 -0.91 3.49 6.52
C PHE A 106 -0.89 2.18 5.73
N CYS A 107 -1.96 1.39 5.86
CA CYS A 107 -2.19 0.18 5.07
C CYS A 107 -3.30 0.45 4.06
N ARG A 108 -3.01 0.32 2.73
CA ARG A 108 -3.95 0.73 1.69
C ARG A 108 -4.64 -0.42 0.97
N GLY A 109 -3.90 -1.32 0.33
CA GLY A 109 -4.46 -2.48 -0.38
C GLY A 109 -4.79 -2.26 -1.86
N LYS A 110 -4.12 -1.31 -2.51
CA LYS A 110 -4.27 -1.00 -3.95
C LYS A 110 -3.48 -1.99 -4.82
N ASP A 111 -4.03 -2.36 -5.98
CA ASP A 111 -3.26 -3.03 -7.04
C ASP A 111 -2.32 -2.02 -7.71
N ILE A 112 -1.01 -2.21 -7.53
CA ILE A 112 0.04 -1.39 -8.13
C ILE A 112 0.83 -2.15 -9.21
N THR A 113 0.28 -3.26 -9.74
CA THR A 113 0.93 -4.06 -10.79
C THR A 113 1.27 -3.24 -12.03
N ALA A 114 0.35 -2.40 -12.49
CA ALA A 114 0.58 -1.52 -13.64
C ALA A 114 1.68 -0.47 -13.34
N TYR A 115 1.73 0.04 -12.12
CA TYR A 115 2.73 1.01 -11.68
C TYR A 115 4.13 0.38 -11.60
N PHE A 116 4.22 -0.87 -11.17
CA PHE A 116 5.47 -1.65 -11.24
C PHE A 116 5.89 -1.86 -12.70
N ASN A 117 4.99 -2.35 -13.55
CA ASN A 117 5.31 -2.72 -14.93
C ASN A 117 5.71 -1.53 -15.82
N ASN A 118 5.24 -0.31 -15.54
CA ASN A 118 5.61 0.90 -16.28
C ASN A 118 6.86 1.60 -15.75
N GLY A 119 7.51 1.05 -14.72
CA GLY A 119 8.73 1.59 -14.11
C GLY A 119 8.49 2.75 -13.14
N GLY A 120 7.25 3.12 -12.84
CA GLY A 120 6.93 4.15 -11.86
C GLY A 120 7.35 3.75 -10.45
N PHE A 121 7.07 2.50 -10.07
CA PHE A 121 7.49 1.89 -8.80
C PHE A 121 9.01 2.00 -8.58
N THR A 122 9.81 1.51 -9.52
CA THR A 122 11.28 1.55 -9.44
C THR A 122 11.81 2.97 -9.29
N LYS A 123 11.23 3.95 -10.02
CA LYS A 123 11.63 5.36 -9.90
C LYS A 123 11.32 5.92 -8.52
N ALA A 124 10.14 5.62 -7.97
CA ALA A 124 9.72 6.11 -6.66
C ALA A 124 10.57 5.50 -5.53
N VAL A 125 10.90 4.21 -5.63
CA VAL A 125 11.79 3.52 -4.68
C VAL A 125 13.21 4.07 -4.77
N ALA A 126 13.82 4.14 -5.95
CA ALA A 126 15.17 4.65 -6.15
C ALA A 126 15.35 6.09 -5.65
N ALA A 127 14.30 6.90 -5.73
CA ALA A 127 14.30 8.28 -5.22
C ALA A 127 14.09 8.35 -3.70
N GLY A 128 13.74 7.26 -3.01
CA GLY A 128 13.37 7.24 -1.60
C GLY A 128 12.08 8.00 -1.29
N THR A 129 11.28 8.30 -2.33
CA THR A 129 10.02 9.06 -2.18
C THR A 129 8.81 8.17 -1.96
N PHE A 130 8.88 6.91 -2.40
CA PHE A 130 7.80 5.92 -2.32
C PHE A 130 6.45 6.41 -2.83
N ASP A 131 6.50 7.31 -3.83
CA ASP A 131 5.30 7.94 -4.38
C ASP A 131 4.28 6.87 -4.83
N ASP A 132 3.05 6.97 -4.31
CA ASP A 132 1.95 6.01 -4.53
C ASP A 132 2.27 4.55 -4.18
N ILE A 133 3.12 4.32 -3.15
CA ILE A 133 3.45 3.00 -2.60
C ILE A 133 3.17 2.99 -1.10
N PHE A 134 2.36 2.03 -0.62
CA PHE A 134 1.99 1.90 0.79
C PHE A 134 1.98 0.43 1.23
N PRO A 135 2.23 0.12 2.51
CA PRO A 135 1.94 -1.20 3.05
C PRO A 135 0.54 -1.69 2.71
N GLY A 136 0.41 -2.97 2.39
CA GLY A 136 -0.84 -3.60 1.96
C GLY A 136 -1.16 -3.47 0.47
N ASP A 137 -0.54 -2.54 -0.27
CA ASP A 137 -0.61 -2.55 -1.73
C ASP A 137 -0.03 -3.85 -2.28
N TYR A 138 -0.40 -4.25 -3.48
CA TYR A 138 0.09 -5.51 -4.03
C TYR A 138 0.45 -5.44 -5.51
N ILE A 139 1.40 -6.33 -5.86
CA ILE A 139 1.83 -6.60 -7.23
C ILE A 139 1.43 -8.04 -7.54
N THR A 140 0.75 -8.28 -8.66
CA THR A 140 0.40 -9.62 -9.13
C THR A 140 1.42 -10.10 -10.16
N LYS A 141 2.00 -11.29 -9.96
CA LYS A 141 2.98 -11.90 -10.86
C LYS A 141 2.68 -13.37 -11.09
N GLN A 142 2.91 -13.83 -12.32
CA GLN A 142 2.99 -15.25 -12.63
C GLN A 142 4.29 -15.82 -12.07
N VAL A 143 4.21 -16.89 -11.32
CA VAL A 143 5.38 -17.52 -10.68
C VAL A 143 5.57 -18.92 -11.24
N THR A 144 6.81 -19.25 -11.59
CA THR A 144 7.22 -20.57 -12.07
C THR A 144 8.40 -21.04 -11.23
N VAL A 145 8.28 -22.19 -10.61
CA VAL A 145 9.32 -22.81 -9.75
C VAL A 145 9.78 -24.10 -10.41
N ASP A 146 11.07 -24.23 -10.69
CA ASP A 146 11.65 -25.40 -11.37
C ASP A 146 10.89 -25.80 -12.66
N GLY A 147 10.48 -24.81 -13.48
CA GLY A 147 9.74 -25.04 -14.71
C GLY A 147 8.23 -25.32 -14.53
N THR A 148 7.75 -25.42 -13.30
CA THR A 148 6.31 -25.66 -13.01
C THR A 148 5.65 -24.33 -12.61
N SER A 149 4.62 -23.91 -13.35
CA SER A 149 3.83 -22.74 -12.98
C SER A 149 3.02 -22.99 -11.71
N ILE A 150 3.13 -22.07 -10.75
CA ILE A 150 2.28 -22.08 -9.56
C ILE A 150 1.11 -21.09 -9.67
N GLY A 151 1.00 -20.38 -10.78
CA GLY A 151 -0.09 -19.45 -11.06
C GLY A 151 0.23 -17.98 -10.81
N ALA A 152 -0.80 -17.16 -10.84
CA ALA A 152 -0.72 -15.74 -10.52
C ALA A 152 -0.81 -15.57 -9.00
N GLU A 153 0.24 -15.01 -8.40
CA GLU A 153 0.32 -14.78 -6.97
C GLU A 153 0.35 -13.28 -6.67
N LYS A 154 -0.31 -12.87 -5.58
CA LYS A 154 -0.27 -11.50 -5.07
C LYS A 154 0.87 -11.35 -4.09
N PHE A 155 1.68 -10.34 -4.30
CA PHE A 155 2.80 -9.97 -3.43
C PHE A 155 2.49 -8.64 -2.78
N LEU A 156 2.35 -8.64 -1.46
CA LEU A 156 1.99 -7.48 -0.65
C LEU A 156 3.22 -6.66 -0.32
N ILE A 157 3.11 -5.35 -0.42
CA ILE A 157 4.08 -4.41 0.14
C ILE A 157 4.02 -4.55 1.66
N ALA A 158 5.10 -4.98 2.28
CA ALA A 158 5.13 -5.27 3.70
C ALA A 158 5.72 -4.12 4.52
N ASP A 159 6.78 -3.49 4.02
CA ASP A 159 7.43 -2.35 4.65
C ASP A 159 8.22 -1.55 3.60
N LEU A 160 8.55 -0.32 3.92
CA LEU A 160 9.39 0.55 3.11
C LEU A 160 10.68 0.81 3.87
N ASP A 161 11.84 0.53 3.26
CA ASP A 161 13.16 0.72 3.86
C ASP A 161 13.39 -0.08 5.16
N TYR A 162 12.77 -1.26 5.30
CA TYR A 162 12.89 -2.06 6.53
C TYR A 162 14.35 -2.40 6.85
N GLU A 163 15.16 -2.75 5.85
CA GLU A 163 16.57 -3.11 6.01
C GLU A 163 17.54 -1.94 5.76
N LEU A 164 17.04 -0.71 5.57
CA LEU A 164 17.91 0.43 5.29
C LEU A 164 18.83 0.75 6.47
N TYR A 165 20.13 0.86 6.18
CA TYR A 165 21.23 1.05 7.13
C TYR A 165 21.45 -0.13 8.10
N THR A 166 20.98 -1.32 7.78
CA THR A 166 21.25 -2.53 8.54
C THR A 166 22.31 -3.40 7.90
N GLY A 167 22.75 -4.45 8.60
CA GLY A 167 23.75 -5.39 8.13
C GLY A 167 25.15 -5.06 8.60
N ASP A 168 26.04 -6.09 8.55
CA ASP A 168 27.49 -5.95 8.76
C ASP A 168 28.14 -5.10 7.67
N SER A 169 27.48 -4.96 6.53
CA SER A 169 27.75 -4.03 5.46
C SER A 169 26.47 -3.27 5.19
N ALA A 170 26.34 -2.07 5.78
CA ALA A 170 25.09 -1.31 5.82
C ALA A 170 24.46 -1.16 4.43
N LEU A 171 23.22 -1.59 4.30
CA LEU A 171 22.42 -1.44 3.08
C LEU A 171 22.03 0.04 2.91
N THR A 172 22.44 0.68 1.83
CA THR A 172 22.13 2.11 1.56
C THR A 172 21.14 2.30 0.42
N THR A 173 20.72 1.22 -0.24
CA THR A 173 19.75 1.26 -1.33
C THR A 173 18.34 1.31 -0.76
N HIS A 174 17.56 2.30 -1.17
CA HIS A 174 16.12 2.34 -0.87
C HIS A 174 15.43 1.12 -1.48
N HIS A 175 14.49 0.55 -0.74
CA HIS A 175 13.81 -0.69 -1.12
C HIS A 175 12.43 -0.81 -0.50
N VAL A 176 11.70 -1.79 -0.98
CA VAL A 176 10.39 -2.20 -0.45
C VAL A 176 10.49 -3.66 -0.05
N ASP A 177 10.17 -3.98 1.20
CA ASP A 177 10.02 -5.36 1.64
C ASP A 177 8.67 -5.91 1.18
N VAL A 178 8.69 -7.11 0.62
CA VAL A 178 7.55 -7.74 -0.04
C VAL A 178 7.35 -9.16 0.46
N VAL A 179 6.10 -9.50 0.76
CA VAL A 179 5.69 -10.86 1.15
C VAL A 179 4.55 -11.36 0.26
N PRO A 180 4.50 -12.64 -0.11
CA PRO A 180 3.32 -13.16 -0.80
C PRO A 180 2.09 -13.10 0.12
N GLN A 181 0.91 -12.86 -0.44
CA GLN A 181 -0.35 -12.84 0.32
C GLN A 181 -0.63 -14.22 0.93
N ASP A 182 -0.42 -15.26 0.15
CA ASP A 182 -0.64 -16.65 0.52
C ASP A 182 0.69 -17.41 0.53
N VAL A 183 0.71 -18.63 1.05
CA VAL A 183 1.89 -19.50 0.93
C VAL A 183 2.09 -19.90 -0.54
N LEU A 184 3.33 -19.82 -0.99
CA LEU A 184 3.71 -20.17 -2.39
C LEU A 184 3.74 -21.69 -2.62
N ASN A 185 3.87 -22.47 -1.55
CA ASN A 185 3.85 -23.91 -1.58
C ASN A 185 3.37 -24.46 -0.24
N VAL A 186 2.90 -25.70 -0.25
CA VAL A 186 2.55 -26.51 0.92
C VAL A 186 3.40 -27.78 0.95
N ASN A 187 3.28 -28.58 2.01
CA ASN A 187 4.12 -29.78 2.24
C ASN A 187 5.62 -29.44 2.28
N THR A 188 5.97 -28.24 2.76
CA THR A 188 7.37 -27.83 2.93
C THR A 188 7.85 -28.16 4.32
N ARG A 189 9.07 -28.66 4.42
CA ARG A 189 9.73 -28.97 5.70
C ARG A 189 11.02 -28.16 5.86
N MET A 190 11.46 -28.03 7.09
CA MET A 190 12.75 -27.41 7.38
C MET A 190 13.90 -28.39 7.16
N CYS A 191 13.79 -29.62 7.65
CA CYS A 191 14.82 -30.67 7.53
C CYS A 191 14.23 -32.01 7.11
N ALA A 192 15.05 -32.94 6.62
CA ALA A 192 14.62 -34.29 6.28
C ALA A 192 14.22 -35.10 7.52
N THR A 193 14.84 -34.81 8.65
CA THR A 193 14.61 -35.44 9.94
C THR A 193 14.37 -34.35 10.99
N ASN A 194 13.93 -34.75 12.20
CA ASN A 194 13.78 -33.83 13.32
C ASN A 194 15.15 -33.48 13.95
N ASP A 195 15.99 -32.84 13.14
CA ASP A 195 17.31 -32.39 13.54
C ASP A 195 17.51 -30.93 13.06
N ALA A 196 17.60 -30.03 14.02
CA ALA A 196 17.85 -28.60 13.84
C ALA A 196 19.24 -28.18 14.35
N THR A 197 20.12 -29.12 14.71
CA THR A 197 21.38 -28.85 15.42
C THR A 197 22.35 -27.97 14.64
N GLY A 198 22.31 -28.00 13.31
CA GLY A 198 23.09 -27.09 12.46
C GLY A 198 22.49 -25.68 12.28
N GLY A 199 21.41 -25.36 12.99
CA GLY A 199 20.69 -24.11 12.84
C GLY A 199 19.92 -23.99 11.52
N TYR A 200 19.44 -22.78 11.21
CA TYR A 200 18.65 -22.53 10.02
C TYR A 200 19.44 -22.76 8.73
N VAL A 201 20.71 -22.33 8.69
CA VAL A 201 21.53 -22.42 7.47
C VAL A 201 21.94 -23.85 7.08
N ALA A 202 21.82 -24.84 7.99
CA ALA A 202 22.00 -26.25 7.68
C ALA A 202 20.70 -26.94 7.24
N SER A 203 19.56 -26.29 7.33
CA SER A 203 18.27 -26.86 6.96
C SER A 203 18.14 -27.15 5.46
N GLU A 204 17.27 -28.10 5.10
CA GLU A 204 16.89 -28.30 3.69
C GLU A 204 16.14 -27.10 3.13
N MET A 205 15.40 -26.39 3.98
CA MET A 205 14.73 -25.14 3.61
C MET A 205 15.73 -24.14 3.02
N TRP A 206 16.79 -23.84 3.77
CA TRP A 206 17.84 -22.91 3.32
C TRP A 206 18.66 -23.45 2.16
N THR A 207 19.10 -24.71 2.23
CA THR A 207 20.08 -25.25 1.26
C THR A 207 19.46 -25.73 -0.04
N LYS A 208 18.18 -26.09 -0.06
CA LYS A 208 17.50 -26.69 -1.23
C LYS A 208 16.25 -25.95 -1.67
N THR A 209 15.40 -25.51 -0.73
CA THR A 209 14.09 -24.95 -1.07
C THR A 209 14.20 -23.47 -1.42
N ILE A 210 14.77 -22.64 -0.57
CA ILE A 210 14.95 -21.20 -0.80
C ILE A 210 15.65 -20.89 -2.12
N PRO A 211 16.75 -21.57 -2.55
CA PRO A 211 17.38 -21.30 -3.82
C PRO A 211 16.47 -21.43 -5.05
N LYS A 212 15.48 -22.33 -5.02
CA LYS A 212 14.49 -22.46 -6.10
C LYS A 212 13.58 -21.25 -6.17
N TYR A 213 13.19 -20.71 -5.01
CA TYR A 213 12.34 -19.52 -4.92
C TYR A 213 13.11 -18.23 -5.20
N VAL A 214 14.41 -18.17 -4.93
CA VAL A 214 15.28 -17.07 -5.44
C VAL A 214 15.15 -16.98 -6.96
N GLY A 215 15.37 -18.09 -7.67
CA GLY A 215 15.23 -18.14 -9.12
C GLY A 215 13.81 -17.79 -9.61
N ALA A 216 12.79 -18.33 -8.95
CA ALA A 216 11.39 -18.07 -9.30
C ALA A 216 11.00 -16.60 -9.13
N ILE A 217 11.37 -15.96 -8.03
CA ILE A 217 11.09 -14.54 -7.74
C ILE A 217 11.89 -13.63 -8.67
N GLN A 218 13.17 -13.92 -8.89
CA GLN A 218 14.00 -13.16 -9.84
C GLN A 218 13.46 -13.24 -11.27
N ASN A 219 12.91 -14.39 -11.68
CA ASN A 219 12.26 -14.52 -12.98
C ASN A 219 10.94 -13.75 -13.06
N ALA A 220 10.14 -13.74 -11.99
CA ALA A 220 8.84 -13.06 -11.95
C ALA A 220 8.94 -11.54 -11.93
N PHE A 221 9.91 -11.00 -11.19
CA PHE A 221 10.09 -9.56 -11.00
C PHE A 221 11.19 -8.95 -11.86
N GLY A 222 12.10 -9.76 -12.40
CA GLY A 222 13.34 -9.35 -13.02
C GLY A 222 14.50 -9.36 -12.00
N SER A 223 15.60 -10.04 -12.35
CA SER A 223 16.77 -10.19 -11.44
C SER A 223 17.37 -8.84 -11.01
N GLY A 224 17.25 -7.79 -11.86
CA GLY A 224 17.71 -6.44 -11.53
C GLY A 224 16.80 -5.68 -10.58
N HIS A 225 15.68 -6.22 -10.17
CA HIS A 225 14.76 -5.61 -9.22
C HIS A 225 14.71 -6.29 -7.86
N VAL A 226 15.32 -7.47 -7.71
CA VAL A 226 15.40 -8.19 -6.43
C VAL A 226 16.75 -7.89 -5.79
N LEU A 227 16.70 -7.14 -4.68
CA LEU A 227 17.88 -6.62 -4.02
C LEU A 227 18.57 -7.71 -3.17
N LYS A 228 19.88 -7.84 -3.34
CA LYS A 228 20.70 -8.63 -2.43
C LYS A 228 20.98 -7.82 -1.17
N HIS A 229 20.78 -8.43 -0.02
CA HIS A 229 21.03 -7.82 1.29
C HIS A 229 21.70 -8.82 2.24
N ARG A 230 21.96 -8.38 3.46
CA ARG A 230 22.64 -9.17 4.49
C ARG A 230 21.67 -9.47 5.62
N GLU A 231 21.56 -10.75 6.01
CA GLU A 231 20.74 -11.18 7.15
C GLU A 231 21.56 -11.96 8.18
N VAL A 232 21.19 -11.79 9.45
CA VAL A 232 21.72 -12.60 10.57
C VAL A 232 20.98 -13.91 10.62
N LEU A 233 21.67 -15.02 10.36
CA LEU A 233 21.07 -16.34 10.38
C LEU A 233 21.81 -17.27 11.33
N THR A 234 21.07 -18.15 12.01
CA THR A 234 21.63 -19.09 12.99
C THR A 234 22.30 -20.27 12.31
N ASN A 235 23.46 -20.66 12.81
CA ASN A 235 24.29 -21.71 12.27
C ASN A 235 24.70 -22.79 13.30
N ALA A 236 24.18 -22.69 14.54
CA ALA A 236 24.39 -23.70 15.56
C ALA A 236 23.27 -23.67 16.61
N VAL A 237 23.02 -24.80 17.23
CA VAL A 237 22.07 -24.99 18.33
C VAL A 237 22.82 -25.44 19.57
N SER A 238 22.42 -25.01 20.75
CA SER A 238 23.03 -25.37 22.01
C SER A 238 23.02 -26.89 22.23
N ALA A 239 24.12 -27.45 22.66
CA ALA A 239 24.22 -28.86 23.01
C ALA A 239 23.28 -29.28 24.15
N SER A 240 22.84 -28.30 24.97
CA SER A 240 21.85 -28.52 26.03
C SER A 240 20.39 -28.26 25.56
N ALA A 241 20.18 -27.93 24.27
CA ALA A 241 18.85 -27.71 23.76
C ALA A 241 18.05 -29.01 23.80
N PRO A 242 16.84 -28.99 24.38
CA PRO A 242 16.03 -30.20 24.46
C PRO A 242 15.59 -30.67 23.08
N ALA A 243 15.44 -31.97 22.93
CA ALA A 243 14.72 -32.56 21.82
C ALA A 243 13.22 -32.49 22.12
N GLY A 244 12.43 -31.99 21.18
CA GLY A 244 10.98 -31.84 21.33
C GLY A 244 10.54 -30.41 21.76
N GLY A 245 9.26 -30.10 21.75
CA GLY A 245 8.71 -28.78 21.97
C GLY A 245 7.94 -28.65 23.29
N GLY A 246 8.04 -27.52 23.96
CA GLY A 246 7.29 -27.20 25.16
C GLY A 246 7.64 -25.83 25.74
N ALA A 247 6.78 -25.30 26.58
CA ALA A 247 7.04 -24.03 27.29
C ALA A 247 8.34 -24.14 28.09
N GLY A 248 9.31 -23.27 27.80
CA GLY A 248 10.63 -23.26 28.45
C GLY A 248 11.81 -23.57 27.51
N TRP A 249 11.57 -23.78 26.22
CA TRP A 249 12.63 -24.11 25.23
C TRP A 249 12.96 -22.98 24.29
N VAL A 250 12.62 -21.77 24.71
CA VAL A 250 12.95 -20.53 24.02
C VAL A 250 14.46 -20.32 23.98
N GLY A 251 14.99 -20.00 22.82
CA GLY A 251 16.38 -19.54 22.71
C GLY A 251 17.42 -20.66 22.59
N SER A 252 17.13 -21.70 21.83
CA SER A 252 18.04 -22.84 21.63
C SER A 252 19.23 -22.55 20.72
N SER A 253 19.19 -21.54 19.86
CA SER A 253 20.29 -21.17 18.99
C SER A 253 21.50 -20.69 19.78
N SER A 254 22.72 -21.12 19.40
CA SER A 254 23.99 -20.81 20.07
C SER A 254 25.05 -20.20 19.18
N GLY A 255 24.77 -20.07 17.89
CA GLY A 255 25.70 -19.48 16.89
C GLY A 255 24.95 -18.80 15.76
N TRP A 256 25.59 -17.80 15.17
CA TRP A 256 25.05 -17.04 14.05
C TRP A 256 26.17 -16.45 13.19
N ALA A 257 25.83 -16.06 11.96
CA ALA A 257 26.67 -15.26 11.07
C ALA A 257 25.80 -14.43 10.12
N TRP A 258 26.43 -13.50 9.41
CA TRP A 258 25.81 -12.75 8.34
C TRP A 258 25.89 -13.53 7.03
N TYR A 259 24.79 -13.58 6.30
CA TYR A 259 24.66 -14.28 5.03
C TYR A 259 24.11 -13.36 3.96
N ASP A 260 24.49 -13.58 2.71
CA ASP A 260 23.91 -12.94 1.54
C ASP A 260 22.55 -13.55 1.24
N VAL A 261 21.53 -12.71 1.09
CA VAL A 261 20.13 -13.10 0.88
C VAL A 261 19.54 -12.34 -0.29
N TYR A 262 18.72 -13.00 -1.09
CA TYR A 262 17.80 -12.39 -2.06
C TYR A 262 16.34 -12.64 -1.67
N VAL A 263 16.04 -13.83 -1.21
CA VAL A 263 14.72 -14.30 -0.77
C VAL A 263 14.95 -15.18 0.44
N ASN A 264 14.20 -15.00 1.51
CA ASN A 264 14.33 -15.80 2.71
C ASN A 264 12.99 -16.00 3.43
N LEU A 265 12.95 -16.88 4.42
CA LEU A 265 11.83 -16.91 5.37
C LEU A 265 11.89 -15.66 6.25
N MET A 266 10.72 -15.18 6.66
CA MET A 266 10.63 -14.15 7.70
C MET A 266 11.12 -14.67 9.05
N ASN A 267 11.61 -13.78 9.90
CA ASN A 267 11.88 -14.07 11.31
C ASN A 267 10.68 -13.67 12.19
N GLU A 268 10.72 -14.02 13.47
CA GLU A 268 9.61 -13.73 14.41
C GLU A 268 9.41 -12.22 14.65
N ASN A 269 10.47 -11.41 14.61
CA ASN A 269 10.34 -9.96 14.76
C ASN A 269 9.56 -9.35 13.59
N MET A 270 9.83 -9.78 12.36
CA MET A 270 9.10 -9.32 11.18
C MET A 270 7.59 -9.59 11.31
N VAL A 271 7.22 -10.76 11.86
CA VAL A 271 5.81 -11.17 11.95
C VAL A 271 5.13 -10.66 13.21
N TYR A 272 5.80 -10.69 14.37
CA TYR A 272 5.18 -10.42 15.68
C TYR A 272 5.70 -9.15 16.38
N GLY A 273 6.80 -8.57 15.91
CA GLY A 273 7.47 -7.47 16.58
C GLY A 273 8.28 -7.90 17.80
N GLY A 274 8.52 -9.19 17.97
CA GLY A 274 9.28 -9.74 19.08
C GLY A 274 9.47 -11.24 18.96
N ARG A 275 10.46 -11.77 19.71
CA ARG A 275 10.76 -13.21 19.78
C ARG A 275 9.73 -13.94 20.65
N VAL A 276 9.36 -15.14 20.23
CA VAL A 276 8.54 -16.08 21.03
C VAL A 276 9.31 -17.37 21.27
N TRP A 277 9.86 -17.98 20.22
CA TRP A 277 10.60 -19.24 20.28
C TRP A 277 12.10 -19.06 20.05
N GLY A 278 12.48 -18.02 19.31
CA GLY A 278 13.85 -17.76 18.92
C GLY A 278 14.75 -17.27 20.03
N SER A 279 16.05 -17.40 19.85
CA SER A 279 17.10 -16.81 20.68
C SER A 279 17.41 -15.37 20.27
N GLY A 280 18.36 -14.72 20.96
CA GLY A 280 18.93 -13.44 20.53
C GLY A 280 19.55 -13.47 19.14
N TYR A 281 19.96 -14.64 18.68
CA TYR A 281 20.55 -14.84 17.34
C TYR A 281 19.52 -15.03 16.21
N ASP A 282 18.24 -15.21 16.57
CA ASP A 282 17.11 -15.34 15.62
C ASP A 282 16.34 -14.03 15.46
N THR A 283 16.85 -12.90 15.98
CA THR A 283 16.16 -11.61 15.93
C THR A 283 16.21 -10.95 14.54
N GLY A 284 17.09 -11.42 13.67
CA GLY A 284 17.38 -10.73 12.41
C GLY A 284 18.05 -9.37 12.65
N GLU A 285 17.99 -8.51 11.66
CA GLU A 285 18.63 -7.19 11.61
C GLU A 285 17.89 -6.14 12.40
N ARG A 286 16.58 -6.33 12.59
CA ARG A 286 15.69 -5.39 13.29
C ARG A 286 14.80 -6.10 14.30
N THR A 287 14.33 -5.31 15.28
CA THR A 287 13.40 -5.75 16.32
C THR A 287 11.99 -5.21 16.15
N SER A 288 11.68 -4.61 15.00
CA SER A 288 10.36 -4.08 14.69
C SER A 288 9.54 -5.05 13.85
N GLN A 289 8.23 -5.01 14.01
CA GLN A 289 7.28 -5.72 13.16
C GLN A 289 7.19 -5.01 11.80
N LEU A 290 7.07 -5.78 10.71
CA LEU A 290 6.77 -5.21 9.39
C LEU A 290 5.48 -4.37 9.45
N ALA A 291 5.50 -3.21 8.81
CA ALA A 291 4.39 -2.26 8.85
C ALA A 291 3.05 -2.89 8.42
N LEU A 292 3.05 -3.77 7.42
CA LEU A 292 1.88 -4.53 6.99
C LEU A 292 1.22 -5.27 8.16
N PHE A 293 1.98 -6.06 8.91
CA PHE A 293 1.43 -6.91 9.97
C PHE A 293 1.04 -6.09 11.20
N ARG A 294 1.77 -5.02 11.48
CA ARG A 294 1.44 -4.06 12.54
C ARG A 294 0.14 -3.31 12.27
N LEU A 295 -0.09 -2.89 11.02
CA LEU A 295 -1.26 -2.10 10.62
C LEU A 295 -2.46 -2.97 10.25
N ASN A 296 -2.22 -4.19 9.78
CA ASN A 296 -3.24 -5.17 9.40
C ASN A 296 -2.88 -6.56 9.93
N PRO A 297 -3.14 -6.86 11.20
CA PRO A 297 -2.79 -8.15 11.81
C PRO A 297 -3.39 -9.37 11.07
N SER A 298 -4.52 -9.21 10.39
CA SER A 298 -5.10 -10.28 9.57
C SER A 298 -4.24 -10.69 8.38
N ALA A 299 -3.27 -9.85 7.97
CA ALA A 299 -2.30 -10.19 6.94
C ALA A 299 -1.28 -11.25 7.39
N CYS A 300 -1.12 -11.50 8.70
CA CYS A 300 -0.34 -12.64 9.20
C CYS A 300 -0.94 -13.99 8.79
N ILE A 301 -2.28 -14.07 8.63
CA ILE A 301 -2.95 -15.29 8.19
C ILE A 301 -2.72 -15.47 6.69
N ALA A 302 -2.14 -16.61 6.31
CA ALA A 302 -1.94 -16.98 4.93
C ALA A 302 -2.99 -18.00 4.47
N GLY A 303 -3.42 -17.91 3.22
CA GLY A 303 -4.18 -18.94 2.53
C GLY A 303 -3.32 -19.75 1.57
N TYR A 304 -3.95 -20.41 0.60
CA TYR A 304 -3.26 -21.11 -0.46
C TYR A 304 -3.95 -20.88 -1.80
N ARG A 305 -3.18 -20.45 -2.81
CA ARG A 305 -3.68 -20.24 -4.18
C ARG A 305 -4.92 -19.34 -4.27
N GLY A 306 -4.92 -18.22 -3.56
CA GLY A 306 -6.03 -17.27 -3.53
C GLY A 306 -7.21 -17.71 -2.64
N ASN A 307 -7.19 -18.93 -2.09
CA ASN A 307 -8.20 -19.39 -1.17
C ASN A 307 -7.83 -19.07 0.28
N ARG A 308 -8.34 -17.95 0.80
CA ARG A 308 -8.11 -17.49 2.16
C ARG A 308 -8.89 -18.29 3.23
N THR A 309 -9.83 -19.15 2.83
CA THR A 309 -10.52 -20.06 3.76
C THR A 309 -9.74 -21.35 3.98
N ASP A 310 -8.84 -21.69 3.05
CA ASP A 310 -7.87 -22.79 3.17
C ASP A 310 -6.58 -22.26 3.83
N ARG A 311 -6.70 -21.96 5.14
CA ARG A 311 -5.62 -21.36 5.91
C ARG A 311 -4.45 -22.31 6.05
N LYS A 312 -3.22 -21.73 5.96
CA LYS A 312 -1.96 -22.46 6.09
C LYS A 312 -1.09 -21.79 7.14
N TRP A 313 -0.36 -22.58 7.88
CA TRP A 313 0.76 -22.10 8.67
C TRP A 313 2.03 -22.08 7.82
N TYR A 314 2.99 -21.25 8.20
CA TYR A 314 4.23 -21.10 7.45
C TYR A 314 5.45 -21.01 8.37
N TRP A 315 6.58 -21.53 7.85
CA TRP A 315 7.83 -21.58 8.57
C TRP A 315 8.46 -20.19 8.73
N LEU A 316 9.17 -20.02 9.86
CA LEU A 316 10.03 -18.88 10.17
C LEU A 316 11.48 -19.37 10.36
N THR A 317 12.46 -18.42 10.33
CA THR A 317 13.89 -18.75 10.45
C THR A 317 14.30 -19.22 11.85
N ALA A 318 13.54 -18.84 12.89
CA ALA A 318 13.92 -19.06 14.29
C ALA A 318 13.91 -20.54 14.68
N VAL A 319 14.96 -20.95 15.39
CA VAL A 319 15.13 -22.32 15.92
C VAL A 319 14.52 -22.38 17.33
N ALA A 320 13.51 -23.21 17.49
CA ALA A 320 12.82 -23.37 18.76
C ALA A 320 13.49 -24.40 19.69
N SER A 321 14.05 -25.48 19.11
CA SER A 321 14.76 -26.53 19.87
C SER A 321 15.74 -27.30 18.98
N ALA A 322 16.41 -28.32 19.49
CA ALA A 322 17.28 -29.19 18.71
C ALA A 322 16.55 -29.93 17.57
N SER A 323 15.22 -29.93 17.57
CA SER A 323 14.39 -30.67 16.58
C SER A 323 13.27 -29.84 15.96
N ARG A 324 13.10 -28.55 16.35
CA ARG A 324 11.94 -27.72 15.95
C ARG A 324 12.33 -26.33 15.48
N PHE A 325 11.55 -25.85 14.53
CA PHE A 325 11.58 -24.45 14.07
C PHE A 325 10.27 -23.74 14.41
N ALA A 326 10.37 -22.42 14.55
CA ALA A 326 9.20 -21.55 14.71
C ALA A 326 8.35 -21.52 13.44
N ASN A 327 7.07 -21.26 13.61
CA ASN A 327 6.13 -21.01 12.52
C ASN A 327 5.08 -19.97 12.97
N CYS A 328 4.40 -19.39 11.98
CA CYS A 328 3.14 -18.70 12.19
C CYS A 328 2.02 -19.65 11.85
N ASP A 329 1.14 -19.96 12.81
CA ASP A 329 0.05 -20.90 12.59
C ASP A 329 -1.09 -20.32 11.74
N ASP A 330 -2.08 -21.13 11.41
CA ASP A 330 -3.22 -20.76 10.58
C ASP A 330 -4.20 -19.77 11.23
N ASN A 331 -3.99 -19.42 12.50
CA ASN A 331 -4.70 -18.40 13.26
C ASN A 331 -3.82 -17.19 13.62
N SER A 332 -2.61 -17.10 13.05
CA SER A 332 -1.58 -16.10 13.32
C SER A 332 -0.89 -16.18 14.69
N HIS A 333 -1.01 -17.29 15.41
CA HIS A 333 -0.26 -17.49 16.65
C HIS A 333 1.19 -17.90 16.35
N ALA A 334 2.08 -17.56 17.27
CA ALA A 334 3.45 -18.03 17.25
C ALA A 334 3.52 -19.48 17.67
N GLY A 335 3.68 -20.37 16.70
CA GLY A 335 3.82 -21.80 16.87
C GLY A 335 5.26 -22.28 16.70
N CYS A 336 5.51 -23.55 17.01
CA CYS A 336 6.71 -24.26 16.59
C CYS A 336 6.34 -25.70 16.23
N ASN A 337 7.06 -26.29 15.26
CA ASN A 337 6.78 -27.62 14.80
C ASN A 337 8.07 -28.41 14.52
N ASP A 338 7.94 -29.73 14.47
CA ASP A 338 9.02 -30.66 14.16
C ASP A 338 9.66 -30.30 12.81
N ALA A 339 10.97 -30.24 12.75
CA ALA A 339 11.73 -29.81 11.57
C ALA A 339 11.40 -30.63 10.32
N SER A 340 11.01 -31.88 10.47
CA SER A 340 10.64 -32.77 9.35
C SER A 340 9.16 -32.72 8.97
N ASN A 341 8.34 -31.91 9.63
CA ASN A 341 6.91 -31.80 9.32
C ASN A 341 6.71 -31.24 7.89
N ALA A 342 5.97 -31.96 7.08
CA ALA A 342 5.66 -31.65 5.69
C ALA A 342 4.20 -32.02 5.39
N ASP A 343 3.30 -31.70 6.29
CA ASP A 343 1.86 -31.92 6.09
C ASP A 343 1.25 -30.91 5.09
N GLY A 344 0.01 -31.14 4.68
CA GLY A 344 -0.71 -30.28 3.72
C GLY A 344 -0.97 -28.87 4.20
N TYR A 345 -0.56 -28.52 5.41
CA TYR A 345 -0.72 -27.20 6.02
C TYR A 345 0.60 -26.45 6.14
N SER A 346 1.77 -27.14 6.09
CA SER A 346 3.09 -26.52 6.22
C SER A 346 3.47 -25.75 4.97
N GLY A 347 3.56 -24.42 5.08
CA GLY A 347 3.71 -23.52 3.95
C GLY A 347 5.07 -22.81 3.88
N LEU A 348 5.41 -22.38 2.67
CA LEU A 348 6.49 -21.47 2.37
C LEU A 348 5.92 -20.09 2.09
N ARG A 349 6.24 -19.10 2.93
CA ARG A 349 5.88 -17.70 2.78
C ARG A 349 7.12 -16.84 3.01
N PRO A 350 7.93 -16.61 1.97
CA PRO A 350 9.16 -15.87 2.10
C PRO A 350 8.94 -14.36 2.07
N HIS A 351 9.99 -13.60 2.39
CA HIS A 351 10.10 -12.19 2.06
C HIS A 351 11.28 -11.94 1.12
N PHE A 352 11.30 -10.78 0.49
CA PHE A 352 12.36 -10.28 -0.37
C PHE A 352 12.25 -8.79 -0.59
N LEU A 353 13.35 -8.16 -1.00
CA LEU A 353 13.42 -6.72 -1.23
C LEU A 353 13.32 -6.40 -2.72
N LEU A 354 12.47 -5.42 -3.08
CA LEU A 354 12.39 -4.82 -4.43
C LEU A 354 12.98 -3.40 -4.42
N TYR A 355 13.68 -3.03 -5.52
CA TYR A 355 14.28 -1.71 -5.67
C TYR A 355 14.26 -1.21 -7.12
#